data_bad67804dc960176c13735acc15dc142
#
_entry.id   bad67804dc960176c13735acc15dc142
#
_cell.length_a   1.000
_cell.length_b   1.000
_cell.length_c   1.000
_cell.angle_alpha   90.00
_cell.angle_beta   90.00
_cell.angle_gamma   90.00
#
_symmetry.space_group_name_H-M   'P 1'
#
loop_
_entity.id
_entity.type
_entity.pdbx_description
1 polymer ?
#
loop_
_entity_poly.entity_id
_entity_poly.type
_entity_poly.pdbx_seq_one_letter_code
_entity_poly.pdbx_strand_id
1 'polypeptide(L)'
;MRMKSILVAAAVLAAASVTAKKSSIPLVYDQEFTGAKYAAPAFPSVSDAKNLETLPNPFEFENSKKQVKKFKDWEKRRAEIVRELQHYEIGEKPMVDKKDIEATLEGNTLTVKVTRNGESLTISAQITYPEGDGPFPLMIGASNNSLPRQFFSDRKIATMNFRESQVNSYSQMGGFGGGGQKKDRGDYEFDRLYPELVDNGAYSMWTWGVSRLIDGLEIVGAASKIDMKHIGITGCSYAGKMALWSGAMDERIALTIAQEPGGGGAAAWRVSQTLGKVENLGSTDEHWFMKSMWDWKDDNVSKLPYDHHELCALVCPRALLVLGNTDYEWLADEAGYVSCVAAREVWKKFGIEDRMGFSIQGGHGHCQLPQSQYPEVEAFIDKFLLGKEDANTIIMHVDKTLEDKEVQKWIPWAQVDFK
;
A
#
# COMPACT_ATOMS: atom_id res chain seq x y z
N MET A 1 61.77 -28.51 -43.31
CA MET A 1 60.50 -28.56 -42.60
C MET A 1 60.56 -27.65 -41.37
N ARG A 2 59.94 -26.49 -41.37
CA ARG A 2 59.88 -25.57 -40.25
C ARG A 2 58.48 -25.70 -39.60
N MET A 3 58.44 -26.20 -38.36
CA MET A 3 57.24 -26.22 -37.54
C MET A 3 56.96 -24.80 -37.03
N LYS A 4 55.76 -24.29 -37.32
CA LYS A 4 55.26 -23.06 -36.72
C LYS A 4 54.48 -23.40 -35.45
N SER A 5 55.01 -22.93 -34.32
CA SER A 5 54.28 -22.99 -33.04
C SER A 5 53.21 -21.93 -33.01
N ILE A 6 51.95 -22.32 -32.77
CA ILE A 6 50.80 -21.46 -32.52
C ILE A 6 50.68 -21.25 -31.02
N LEU A 7 50.91 -20.04 -30.54
CA LEU A 7 50.58 -19.61 -29.19
C LEU A 7 49.05 -19.31 -29.14
N VAL A 8 48.33 -20.04 -28.31
CA VAL A 8 46.95 -19.72 -27.96
C VAL A 8 47.02 -18.84 -26.70
N ALA A 9 46.66 -17.58 -26.84
CA ALA A 9 46.50 -16.67 -25.70
C ALA A 9 45.10 -16.90 -25.08
N ALA A 10 45.04 -17.42 -23.88
CA ALA A 10 43.82 -17.51 -23.09
C ALA A 10 43.53 -16.14 -22.45
N ALA A 11 42.48 -15.46 -22.92
CA ALA A 11 41.96 -14.26 -22.26
C ALA A 11 41.13 -14.68 -21.03
N VAL A 12 41.64 -14.37 -19.83
CA VAL A 12 40.90 -14.48 -18.59
C VAL A 12 39.99 -13.27 -18.46
N LEU A 13 38.70 -13.46 -18.68
CA LEU A 13 37.67 -12.47 -18.33
C LEU A 13 37.54 -12.43 -16.80
N ALA A 14 38.10 -11.40 -16.18
CA ALA A 14 37.79 -11.07 -14.78
C ALA A 14 36.40 -10.50 -14.69
N ALA A 15 35.44 -11.29 -14.24
CA ALA A 15 34.12 -10.80 -13.83
C ALA A 15 34.30 -9.91 -12.60
N ALA A 16 34.24 -8.61 -12.79
CA ALA A 16 34.15 -7.67 -11.69
C ALA A 16 32.76 -7.83 -11.05
N SER A 17 32.73 -8.46 -9.88
CA SER A 17 31.55 -8.46 -9.02
C SER A 17 31.28 -7.02 -8.57
N VAL A 18 30.33 -6.34 -9.18
CA VAL A 18 29.79 -5.07 -8.69
C VAL A 18 29.02 -5.41 -7.41
N THR A 19 29.68 -5.28 -6.26
CA THR A 19 28.97 -5.27 -4.99
C THR A 19 28.10 -4.02 -4.95
N ALA A 20 26.80 -4.18 -5.16
CA ALA A 20 25.83 -3.10 -5.01
C ALA A 20 25.98 -2.51 -3.60
N LYS A 21 26.31 -1.22 -3.54
CA LYS A 21 26.45 -0.51 -2.27
C LYS A 21 25.08 -0.50 -1.60
N LYS A 22 24.93 -1.17 -0.45
CA LYS A 22 23.68 -1.22 0.29
C LYS A 22 23.17 0.19 0.53
N SER A 23 21.93 0.48 0.12
CA SER A 23 21.30 1.80 0.30
C SER A 23 21.26 2.15 1.78
N SER A 24 21.63 3.39 2.12
CA SER A 24 21.48 3.92 3.49
C SER A 24 20.01 4.27 3.83
N ILE A 25 19.11 4.17 2.85
CA ILE A 25 17.68 4.43 3.03
C ILE A 25 17.04 3.22 3.70
N PRO A 26 16.36 3.39 4.86
CA PRO A 26 15.78 2.27 5.59
C PRO A 26 14.69 1.57 4.77
N LEU A 27 14.48 0.28 5.01
CA LEU A 27 13.34 -0.45 4.46
C LEU A 27 12.07 -0.16 5.29
N VAL A 28 12.19 0.06 6.59
CA VAL A 28 11.06 0.18 7.52
C VAL A 28 11.44 1.13 8.66
N TYR A 29 10.42 1.74 9.28
CA TYR A 29 10.58 2.60 10.43
C TYR A 29 10.07 1.92 11.71
N ASP A 30 10.39 2.52 12.88
CA ASP A 30 9.93 2.05 14.20
C ASP A 30 8.69 2.81 14.68
N GLN A 31 8.09 3.61 13.83
CA GLN A 31 6.96 4.48 14.14
C GLN A 31 5.88 4.33 13.08
N GLU A 32 4.64 4.41 13.52
CA GLU A 32 3.48 4.42 12.64
C GLU A 32 3.55 5.55 11.61
N PHE A 33 3.94 6.76 12.06
CA PHE A 33 4.05 7.94 11.19
C PHE A 33 5.21 8.85 11.62
N THR A 34 6.26 8.91 10.83
CA THR A 34 7.43 9.79 11.09
C THR A 34 7.19 11.25 10.75
N GLY A 35 6.13 11.53 9.98
CA GLY A 35 5.79 12.85 9.43
C GLY A 35 5.05 13.78 10.38
N ALA A 36 4.69 13.34 11.60
CA ALA A 36 3.88 14.10 12.55
C ALA A 36 4.44 15.51 12.86
N LYS A 37 5.76 15.66 12.85
CA LYS A 37 6.46 16.92 13.13
C LYS A 37 6.37 17.98 12.03
N TYR A 38 5.96 17.62 10.82
CA TYR A 38 5.86 18.56 9.70
C TYR A 38 4.48 19.23 9.69
N ALA A 39 4.42 20.49 9.27
CA ALA A 39 3.16 21.21 9.13
C ALA A 39 2.31 20.63 7.99
N ALA A 40 0.99 20.73 8.13
CA ALA A 40 0.07 20.40 7.05
C ALA A 40 0.22 21.42 5.89
N PRO A 41 -0.03 21.01 4.63
CA PRO A 41 -0.15 21.92 3.51
C PRO A 41 -1.44 22.75 3.61
N ALA A 42 -1.62 23.73 2.72
CA ALA A 42 -2.91 24.37 2.53
C ALA A 42 -3.88 23.37 1.85
N PHE A 43 -5.13 23.46 2.25
CA PHE A 43 -6.20 22.61 1.71
C PHE A 43 -7.21 23.51 0.96
N PRO A 44 -7.02 23.77 -0.35
CA PRO A 44 -7.99 24.52 -1.13
C PRO A 44 -9.34 23.80 -1.21
N SER A 45 -10.43 24.59 -1.19
CA SER A 45 -11.76 24.09 -1.52
C SER A 45 -11.87 23.75 -3.02
N VAL A 46 -12.92 23.03 -3.42
CA VAL A 46 -13.18 22.73 -4.85
C VAL A 46 -13.22 24.01 -5.70
N SER A 47 -13.77 25.12 -5.16
CA SER A 47 -13.85 26.41 -5.86
C SER A 47 -12.49 27.09 -6.05
N ASP A 48 -11.55 26.85 -5.13
CA ASP A 48 -10.25 27.52 -5.10
C ASP A 48 -9.13 26.67 -5.71
N ALA A 49 -9.39 25.38 -5.87
CA ALA A 49 -8.44 24.42 -6.43
C ALA A 49 -8.24 24.64 -7.93
N LYS A 50 -7.00 24.47 -8.37
CA LYS A 50 -6.62 24.61 -9.76
C LYS A 50 -6.92 23.35 -10.54
N ASN A 51 -7.38 23.52 -11.77
CA ASN A 51 -7.52 22.43 -12.72
C ASN A 51 -6.13 21.90 -13.12
N LEU A 52 -5.94 20.59 -13.06
CA LEU A 52 -4.74 19.89 -13.48
C LEU A 52 -5.13 18.63 -14.27
N GLU A 53 -4.92 18.67 -15.58
CA GLU A 53 -5.29 17.59 -16.50
C GLU A 53 -4.38 16.36 -16.42
N THR A 54 -3.22 16.52 -15.78
CA THR A 54 -2.21 15.45 -15.61
C THR A 54 -2.11 15.03 -14.15
N LEU A 55 -1.41 13.93 -13.89
CA LEU A 55 -1.12 13.54 -12.51
C LEU A 55 -0.23 14.59 -11.84
N PRO A 56 -0.52 14.95 -10.57
CA PRO A 56 0.34 15.83 -9.79
C PRO A 56 1.78 15.37 -9.76
N ASN A 57 2.71 16.31 -9.61
CA ASN A 57 4.13 15.99 -9.49
C ASN A 57 4.49 15.64 -8.04
N PRO A 58 4.73 14.38 -7.66
CA PRO A 58 5.01 13.98 -6.28
C PRO A 58 6.30 14.58 -5.73
N PHE A 59 7.14 15.15 -6.59
CA PHE A 59 8.39 15.80 -6.18
C PHE A 59 8.25 17.30 -5.92
N GLU A 60 7.05 17.86 -6.03
CA GLU A 60 6.80 19.28 -5.79
C GLU A 60 6.08 19.49 -4.46
N PHE A 61 6.65 20.34 -3.59
CA PHE A 61 5.99 20.72 -2.34
C PHE A 61 4.78 21.63 -2.60
N GLU A 62 3.63 21.31 -2.03
CA GLU A 62 2.39 22.04 -2.30
C GLU A 62 2.50 23.54 -2.00
N ASN A 63 2.96 23.90 -0.81
CA ASN A 63 2.98 25.29 -0.37
C ASN A 63 4.08 26.17 -0.98
N SER A 64 5.12 25.59 -1.59
CA SER A 64 6.31 26.37 -1.96
C SER A 64 6.79 26.15 -3.40
N LYS A 65 6.22 25.18 -4.11
CA LYS A 65 6.65 24.75 -5.44
C LYS A 65 8.15 24.40 -5.52
N LYS A 66 8.78 24.16 -4.37
CA LYS A 66 10.15 23.64 -4.29
C LYS A 66 10.16 22.16 -4.64
N GLN A 67 11.26 21.73 -5.23
CA GLN A 67 11.42 20.33 -5.66
C GLN A 67 12.07 19.48 -4.58
N VAL A 68 11.61 18.25 -4.44
CA VAL A 68 12.28 17.19 -3.67
C VAL A 68 13.61 16.85 -4.36
N LYS A 69 14.73 17.07 -3.69
CA LYS A 69 16.08 16.83 -4.22
C LYS A 69 16.78 15.63 -3.59
N LYS A 70 16.49 15.33 -2.35
CA LYS A 70 17.11 14.24 -1.57
C LYS A 70 16.06 13.51 -0.75
N PHE A 71 16.38 12.33 -0.26
CA PHE A 71 15.46 11.48 0.48
C PHE A 71 14.82 12.18 1.71
N LYS A 72 15.55 13.00 2.43
CA LYS A 72 15.01 13.79 3.55
C LYS A 72 13.92 14.80 3.12
N ASP A 73 14.01 15.30 1.88
CA ASP A 73 12.96 16.17 1.33
C ASP A 73 11.70 15.34 1.02
N TRP A 74 11.90 14.09 0.53
CA TRP A 74 10.80 13.15 0.30
C TRP A 74 10.06 12.80 1.59
N GLU A 75 10.75 12.55 2.69
CA GLU A 75 10.10 12.31 3.99
C GLU A 75 9.13 13.44 4.38
N LYS A 76 9.52 14.68 4.07
CA LYS A 76 8.65 15.83 4.31
C LYS A 76 7.48 15.89 3.33
N ARG A 77 7.71 15.69 1.99
CA ARG A 77 6.64 15.70 0.99
C ARG A 77 5.67 14.55 1.22
N ARG A 78 6.15 13.38 1.59
CA ARG A 78 5.30 12.26 1.99
C ARG A 78 4.34 12.62 3.13
N ALA A 79 4.80 13.40 4.11
CA ALA A 79 3.94 13.87 5.20
C ALA A 79 2.88 14.89 4.72
N GLU A 80 3.17 15.69 3.69
CA GLU A 80 2.15 16.55 3.06
C GLU A 80 1.09 15.69 2.36
N ILE A 81 1.50 14.72 1.52
CA ILE A 81 0.61 13.81 0.79
C ILE A 81 -0.28 13.00 1.73
N VAL A 82 0.25 12.47 2.84
CA VAL A 82 -0.55 11.78 3.87
C VAL A 82 -1.70 12.67 4.35
N ARG A 83 -1.43 13.95 4.60
CA ARG A 83 -2.45 14.88 5.10
C ARG A 83 -3.44 15.30 4.02
N GLU A 84 -3.00 15.43 2.77
CA GLU A 84 -3.87 15.65 1.62
C GLU A 84 -4.87 14.51 1.46
N LEU A 85 -4.40 13.27 1.44
CA LEU A 85 -5.25 12.08 1.34
C LEU A 85 -6.21 11.93 2.52
N GLN A 86 -5.76 12.24 3.74
CA GLN A 86 -6.66 12.26 4.90
C GLN A 86 -7.70 13.38 4.81
N HIS A 87 -7.31 14.56 4.36
CA HIS A 87 -8.22 15.71 4.29
C HIS A 87 -9.29 15.55 3.19
N TYR A 88 -8.91 15.02 2.04
CA TYR A 88 -9.76 15.00 0.86
C TYR A 88 -10.46 13.66 0.60
N GLU A 89 -9.91 12.55 1.09
CA GLU A 89 -10.36 11.25 0.62
C GLU A 89 -10.85 10.30 1.71
N ILE A 90 -10.02 9.94 2.68
CA ILE A 90 -10.41 8.92 3.66
C ILE A 90 -10.82 9.46 5.02
N GLY A 91 -10.51 10.70 5.33
CA GLY A 91 -10.64 11.28 6.66
C GLY A 91 -9.41 11.03 7.55
N GLU A 92 -9.42 11.63 8.74
CA GLU A 92 -8.32 11.55 9.68
C GLU A 92 -8.12 10.13 10.21
N LYS A 93 -6.88 9.63 10.19
CA LYS A 93 -6.46 8.44 10.91
C LYS A 93 -5.79 8.88 12.22
N PRO A 94 -6.51 8.87 13.35
CA PRO A 94 -5.98 9.40 14.60
C PRO A 94 -4.82 8.55 15.13
N MET A 95 -3.77 9.23 15.58
CA MET A 95 -2.69 8.60 16.32
C MET A 95 -3.16 8.27 17.75
N VAL A 96 -2.67 7.18 18.31
CA VAL A 96 -3.02 6.75 19.67
C VAL A 96 -1.77 6.72 20.55
N ASP A 97 -1.82 7.36 21.70
CA ASP A 97 -0.74 7.26 22.67
C ASP A 97 -0.64 5.84 23.24
N LYS A 98 0.56 5.30 23.38
CA LYS A 98 0.77 3.93 23.91
C LYS A 98 0.15 3.71 25.29
N LYS A 99 0.02 4.75 26.12
CA LYS A 99 -0.64 4.69 27.46
C LYS A 99 -2.14 4.37 27.39
N ASP A 100 -2.77 4.64 26.23
CA ASP A 100 -4.21 4.44 26.00
C ASP A 100 -4.49 3.08 25.32
N ILE A 101 -3.46 2.25 25.16
CA ILE A 101 -3.52 0.92 24.53
C ILE A 101 -3.13 -0.15 25.55
N GLU A 102 -3.99 -1.12 25.73
CA GLU A 102 -3.70 -2.37 26.44
C GLU A 102 -3.66 -3.52 25.44
N ALA A 103 -2.71 -4.44 25.62
CA ALA A 103 -2.65 -5.64 24.77
C ALA A 103 -2.29 -6.88 25.57
N THR A 104 -2.91 -8.00 25.20
CA THR A 104 -2.62 -9.33 25.76
C THR A 104 -2.47 -10.35 24.63
N LEU A 105 -1.69 -11.39 24.89
CA LEU A 105 -1.55 -12.54 24.01
C LEU A 105 -1.88 -13.80 24.83
N GLU A 106 -3.03 -14.40 24.55
CA GLU A 106 -3.48 -15.64 25.17
C GLU A 106 -3.49 -16.77 24.15
N GLY A 107 -2.60 -17.76 24.35
CA GLY A 107 -2.31 -18.73 23.33
C GLY A 107 -1.79 -18.05 22.05
N ASN A 108 -2.56 -18.13 20.97
CA ASN A 108 -2.26 -17.47 19.70
C ASN A 108 -3.15 -16.26 19.41
N THR A 109 -3.98 -15.84 20.36
CA THR A 109 -4.93 -14.74 20.18
C THR A 109 -4.36 -13.46 20.77
N LEU A 110 -4.03 -12.52 19.91
CA LEU A 110 -3.70 -11.14 20.26
C LEU A 110 -5.01 -10.37 20.48
N THR A 111 -5.14 -9.71 21.62
CA THR A 111 -6.25 -8.81 21.94
C THR A 111 -5.70 -7.45 22.26
N VAL A 112 -6.22 -6.42 21.59
CA VAL A 112 -5.81 -5.02 21.75
C VAL A 112 -7.02 -4.19 22.10
N LYS A 113 -6.94 -3.46 23.21
CA LYS A 113 -7.99 -2.56 23.68
C LYS A 113 -7.46 -1.13 23.68
N VAL A 114 -8.17 -0.26 22.99
CA VAL A 114 -7.92 1.20 23.00
C VAL A 114 -8.98 1.87 23.83
N THR A 115 -8.56 2.76 24.73
CA THR A 115 -9.46 3.52 25.60
C THR A 115 -9.28 5.02 25.37
N ARG A 116 -10.39 5.75 25.14
CA ARG A 116 -10.40 7.20 24.96
C ARG A 116 -11.66 7.79 25.56
N ASN A 117 -11.52 8.80 26.41
CA ASN A 117 -12.66 9.53 27.04
C ASN A 117 -13.68 8.62 27.74
N GLY A 118 -13.25 7.50 28.31
CA GLY A 118 -14.11 6.53 29.00
C GLY A 118 -14.73 5.47 28.10
N GLU A 119 -14.67 5.62 26.78
CA GLU A 119 -15.08 4.62 25.78
C GLU A 119 -13.92 3.69 25.45
N SER A 120 -14.23 2.47 25.02
CA SER A 120 -13.22 1.49 24.61
C SER A 120 -13.63 0.75 23.34
N LEU A 121 -12.64 0.44 22.51
CA LEU A 121 -12.78 -0.46 21.38
C LEU A 121 -11.75 -1.58 21.50
N THR A 122 -12.19 -2.83 21.34
CA THR A 122 -11.35 -4.01 21.42
C THR A 122 -11.27 -4.69 20.06
N ILE A 123 -10.05 -4.97 19.62
CA ILE A 123 -9.75 -5.70 18.40
C ILE A 123 -8.99 -6.97 18.76
N SER A 124 -9.32 -8.09 18.14
CA SER A 124 -8.59 -9.35 18.33
C SER A 124 -8.25 -9.99 17.01
N ALA A 125 -7.09 -10.64 16.97
CA ALA A 125 -6.64 -11.40 15.82
C ALA A 125 -5.91 -12.67 16.26
N GLN A 126 -6.12 -13.77 15.53
CA GLN A 126 -5.40 -15.00 15.77
C GLN A 126 -4.14 -15.06 14.91
N ILE A 127 -3.01 -15.34 15.55
CA ILE A 127 -1.73 -15.53 14.88
C ILE A 127 -1.56 -17.03 14.59
N THR A 128 -1.31 -17.36 13.33
CA THR A 128 -0.92 -18.71 12.92
C THR A 128 0.60 -18.75 12.82
N TYR A 129 1.24 -19.46 13.73
CA TYR A 129 2.69 -19.62 13.75
C TYR A 129 3.14 -20.81 12.92
N PRO A 130 4.28 -20.70 12.20
CA PRO A 130 4.98 -21.87 11.68
C PRO A 130 5.69 -22.62 12.81
N GLU A 131 6.22 -23.80 12.51
CA GLU A 131 7.05 -24.55 13.44
C GLU A 131 8.37 -23.84 13.74
N GLY A 132 8.77 -23.79 15.03
CA GLY A 132 10.02 -23.20 15.52
C GLY A 132 9.80 -22.18 16.64
N ASP A 133 10.87 -21.51 17.03
CA ASP A 133 10.90 -20.61 18.19
C ASP A 133 10.70 -19.14 17.82
N GLY A 134 10.86 -18.78 16.53
CA GLY A 134 10.84 -17.38 16.06
C GLY A 134 12.14 -16.60 16.38
N PRO A 135 12.18 -15.27 16.28
CA PRO A 135 11.07 -14.47 15.78
C PRO A 135 10.76 -14.73 14.30
N PHE A 136 9.48 -14.70 13.95
CA PHE A 136 9.01 -14.98 12.60
C PHE A 136 8.61 -13.67 11.89
N PRO A 137 8.91 -13.49 10.59
CA PRO A 137 8.22 -12.51 9.78
C PRO A 137 6.71 -12.73 9.85
N LEU A 138 5.94 -11.66 9.65
CA LEU A 138 4.48 -11.71 9.70
C LEU A 138 3.87 -11.22 8.40
N MET A 139 2.87 -11.95 7.87
CA MET A 139 1.97 -11.42 6.84
C MET A 139 0.59 -11.18 7.43
N ILE A 140 0.14 -9.93 7.41
CA ILE A 140 -1.21 -9.53 7.79
C ILE A 140 -2.12 -9.63 6.57
N GLY A 141 -3.22 -10.35 6.68
CA GLY A 141 -4.32 -10.31 5.72
C GLY A 141 -5.27 -9.16 6.07
N ALA A 142 -5.45 -8.21 5.17
CA ALA A 142 -6.47 -7.17 5.29
C ALA A 142 -7.84 -7.83 4.98
N SER A 143 -8.71 -7.94 5.97
CA SER A 143 -9.91 -8.78 5.97
C SER A 143 -9.58 -10.28 5.86
N ASN A 144 -8.95 -10.71 4.80
CA ASN A 144 -8.42 -12.06 4.63
C ASN A 144 -7.12 -12.04 3.81
N ASN A 145 -6.41 -13.16 3.82
CA ASN A 145 -5.22 -13.35 3.00
C ASN A 145 -5.61 -14.15 1.75
N SER A 146 -5.60 -13.50 0.59
CA SER A 146 -5.96 -14.10 -0.70
C SER A 146 -4.81 -14.85 -1.38
N LEU A 147 -3.57 -14.68 -0.89
CA LEU A 147 -2.41 -15.35 -1.46
C LEU A 147 -2.33 -16.81 -1.03
N PRO A 148 -1.75 -17.71 -1.86
CA PRO A 148 -1.60 -19.12 -1.53
C PRO A 148 -0.89 -19.35 -0.19
N ARG A 149 -1.52 -20.16 0.69
CA ARG A 149 -0.98 -20.46 2.03
C ARG A 149 0.45 -20.98 2.01
N GLN A 150 0.81 -21.75 0.99
CA GLN A 150 2.15 -22.31 0.81
C GLN A 150 3.25 -21.25 0.75
N PHE A 151 2.98 -20.05 0.28
CA PHE A 151 3.97 -18.98 0.26
C PHE A 151 4.48 -18.63 1.66
N PHE A 152 3.65 -18.81 2.66
CA PHE A 152 3.97 -18.53 4.06
C PHE A 152 4.47 -19.75 4.81
N SER A 153 3.77 -20.90 4.69
CA SER A 153 4.14 -22.14 5.38
C SER A 153 5.55 -22.60 5.02
N ASP A 154 5.89 -22.61 3.73
CA ASP A 154 7.18 -23.09 3.23
C ASP A 154 8.35 -22.16 3.60
N ARG A 155 8.03 -20.90 3.95
CA ARG A 155 9.00 -19.86 4.31
C ARG A 155 9.06 -19.54 5.79
N LYS A 156 8.33 -20.28 6.63
CA LYS A 156 8.22 -20.02 8.07
C LYS A 156 7.79 -18.58 8.40
N ILE A 157 6.79 -18.08 7.69
CA ILE A 157 6.19 -16.77 7.93
C ILE A 157 4.90 -16.97 8.72
N ALA A 158 4.77 -16.27 9.85
CA ALA A 158 3.53 -16.24 10.61
C ALA A 158 2.45 -15.45 9.83
N THR A 159 1.18 -15.79 10.03
CA THR A 159 0.06 -15.08 9.41
C THR A 159 -0.96 -14.65 10.45
N MET A 160 -1.59 -13.50 10.22
CA MET A 160 -2.65 -12.94 11.04
C MET A 160 -3.64 -12.21 10.15
N ASN A 161 -4.94 -12.41 10.34
CA ASN A 161 -5.95 -11.66 9.61
C ASN A 161 -6.55 -10.54 10.47
N PHE A 162 -6.58 -9.33 9.94
CA PHE A 162 -7.35 -8.24 10.48
C PHE A 162 -8.82 -8.41 10.12
N ARG A 163 -9.69 -8.30 11.08
CA ARG A 163 -11.15 -8.37 10.90
C ARG A 163 -11.72 -6.95 10.97
N GLU A 164 -11.98 -6.35 9.83
CA GLU A 164 -12.40 -4.96 9.67
C GLU A 164 -13.69 -4.63 10.40
N SER A 165 -14.63 -5.60 10.48
CA SER A 165 -15.91 -5.43 11.16
C SER A 165 -15.82 -5.17 12.67
N GLN A 166 -14.66 -5.40 13.28
CA GLN A 166 -14.43 -5.04 14.69
C GLN A 166 -14.22 -3.53 14.90
N VAL A 167 -13.92 -2.81 13.84
CA VAL A 167 -13.67 -1.36 13.84
C VAL A 167 -14.80 -0.62 13.13
N ASN A 168 -15.15 -1.09 11.96
CA ASN A 168 -16.24 -0.56 11.15
C ASN A 168 -16.91 -1.74 10.43
N SER A 169 -18.14 -2.04 10.86
CA SER A 169 -18.93 -3.17 10.36
C SER A 169 -19.75 -2.84 9.09
N TYR A 170 -19.41 -1.77 8.37
CA TYR A 170 -19.98 -1.48 7.07
C TYR A 170 -19.75 -2.64 6.08
N SER A 171 -20.77 -2.97 5.31
CA SER A 171 -20.69 -3.95 4.25
C SER A 171 -21.41 -3.45 3.00
N GLN A 172 -20.69 -3.28 1.91
CA GLN A 172 -21.23 -2.90 0.61
C GLN A 172 -22.38 -3.82 0.14
N MET A 173 -22.26 -5.10 0.44
CA MET A 173 -23.22 -6.13 -0.02
C MET A 173 -24.40 -6.34 0.92
N GLY A 174 -24.55 -5.54 1.98
CA GLY A 174 -25.66 -5.65 2.91
C GLY A 174 -25.82 -7.06 3.48
N GLY A 175 -24.82 -7.54 4.23
CA GLY A 175 -24.92 -8.76 5.02
C GLY A 175 -25.41 -10.00 4.26
N PHE A 176 -24.66 -10.50 3.30
CA PHE A 176 -24.91 -11.82 2.73
C PHE A 176 -24.80 -12.89 3.83
N GLY A 177 -25.95 -13.36 4.31
CA GLY A 177 -26.05 -14.54 5.18
C GLY A 177 -26.36 -14.31 6.65
N GLY A 178 -26.66 -13.11 7.10
CA GLY A 178 -27.08 -12.95 8.49
C GLY A 178 -27.71 -11.59 8.77
N GLY A 179 -29.00 -11.51 8.87
CA GLY A 179 -29.92 -10.45 9.28
C GLY A 179 -29.43 -9.21 10.06
N GLY A 180 -28.20 -8.75 9.84
CA GLY A 180 -27.68 -7.52 10.41
C GLY A 180 -28.25 -6.30 9.70
N GLN A 181 -28.67 -5.30 10.46
CA GLN A 181 -29.04 -3.99 9.91
C GLN A 181 -27.82 -3.38 9.20
N LYS A 182 -28.07 -2.76 8.03
CA LYS A 182 -27.05 -1.94 7.37
C LYS A 182 -26.71 -0.80 8.35
N LYS A 183 -25.49 -0.81 8.89
CA LYS A 183 -25.00 0.31 9.69
C LYS A 183 -24.63 1.47 8.79
N ASP A 184 -24.81 2.67 9.29
CA ASP A 184 -24.46 3.91 8.61
C ASP A 184 -23.42 4.69 9.42
N ARG A 185 -22.94 5.82 8.90
CA ARG A 185 -22.03 6.73 9.57
C ARG A 185 -22.64 7.16 10.92
N GLY A 186 -21.83 7.16 11.98
CA GLY A 186 -22.26 7.40 13.34
C GLY A 186 -22.60 6.12 14.12
N ASP A 187 -22.77 4.98 13.48
CA ASP A 187 -23.13 3.71 14.11
C ASP A 187 -21.99 2.70 14.22
N TYR A 188 -20.80 3.05 13.70
CA TYR A 188 -19.65 2.14 13.72
C TYR A 188 -18.99 2.06 15.10
N GLU A 189 -18.27 1.00 15.33
CA GLU A 189 -17.51 0.77 16.55
C GLU A 189 -16.48 1.88 16.79
N PHE A 190 -15.83 2.34 15.71
CA PHE A 190 -14.88 3.45 15.70
C PHE A 190 -15.54 4.78 16.12
N ASP A 191 -16.76 5.06 15.64
CA ASP A 191 -17.45 6.34 15.88
C ASP A 191 -17.73 6.59 17.37
N ARG A 192 -17.91 5.54 18.17
CA ARG A 192 -18.03 5.69 19.62
C ARG A 192 -16.75 6.23 20.28
N LEU A 193 -15.60 5.80 19.74
CA LEU A 193 -14.31 6.24 20.25
C LEU A 193 -13.92 7.63 19.73
N TYR A 194 -14.34 7.95 18.50
CA TYR A 194 -14.03 9.19 17.79
C TYR A 194 -15.30 9.83 17.19
N PRO A 195 -16.24 10.33 18.02
CA PRO A 195 -17.51 10.87 17.53
C PRO A 195 -17.35 12.11 16.66
N GLU A 196 -16.22 12.80 16.74
CA GLU A 196 -15.88 13.93 15.88
C GLU A 196 -15.45 13.54 14.45
N LEU A 197 -15.19 12.25 14.20
CA LEU A 197 -14.71 11.72 12.93
C LEU A 197 -15.77 10.89 12.19
N VAL A 198 -17.04 11.08 12.48
CA VAL A 198 -18.16 10.30 11.88
C VAL A 198 -18.26 10.42 10.35
N ASP A 199 -17.70 11.49 9.77
CA ASP A 199 -17.66 11.68 8.31
C ASP A 199 -16.48 10.96 7.63
N ASN A 200 -15.61 10.32 8.40
CA ASN A 200 -14.50 9.51 7.88
C ASN A 200 -14.99 8.34 7.01
N GLY A 201 -14.17 7.99 6.03
CA GLY A 201 -14.34 6.77 5.25
C GLY A 201 -13.86 5.51 6.00
N ALA A 202 -14.39 4.37 5.61
CA ALA A 202 -14.02 3.08 6.20
C ALA A 202 -12.51 2.79 6.09
N TYR A 203 -11.84 3.22 5.01
CA TYR A 203 -10.40 3.00 4.85
C TYR A 203 -9.56 3.73 5.91
N SER A 204 -9.97 4.90 6.40
CA SER A 204 -9.32 5.54 7.55
C SER A 204 -9.43 4.68 8.79
N MET A 205 -10.66 4.21 9.09
CA MET A 205 -10.98 3.42 10.27
C MET A 205 -10.32 2.04 10.24
N TRP A 206 -10.37 1.35 9.09
CA TRP A 206 -9.76 0.02 8.93
C TRP A 206 -8.23 0.08 9.01
N THR A 207 -7.62 1.08 8.39
CA THR A 207 -6.17 1.31 8.48
C THR A 207 -5.74 1.61 9.92
N TRP A 208 -6.54 2.40 10.65
CA TRP A 208 -6.34 2.60 12.08
C TRP A 208 -6.36 1.27 12.85
N GLY A 209 -7.32 0.39 12.55
CA GLY A 209 -7.42 -0.93 13.19
C GLY A 209 -6.21 -1.82 12.95
N VAL A 210 -5.68 -1.84 11.71
CA VAL A 210 -4.43 -2.57 11.39
C VAL A 210 -3.26 -2.04 12.23
N SER A 211 -3.12 -0.72 12.35
CA SER A 211 -2.06 -0.10 13.17
C SER A 211 -2.18 -0.49 14.65
N ARG A 212 -3.41 -0.62 15.17
CA ARG A 212 -3.62 -1.06 16.56
C ARG A 212 -3.19 -2.50 16.80
N LEU A 213 -3.35 -3.39 15.81
CA LEU A 213 -2.79 -4.75 15.93
C LEU A 213 -1.25 -4.73 15.97
N ILE A 214 -0.61 -3.86 15.19
CA ILE A 214 0.86 -3.69 15.22
C ILE A 214 1.31 -3.13 16.58
N ASP A 215 0.58 -2.16 17.16
CA ASP A 215 0.84 -1.66 18.51
C ASP A 215 0.73 -2.78 19.54
N GLY A 216 -0.28 -3.63 19.41
CA GLY A 216 -0.45 -4.78 20.28
C GLY A 216 0.73 -5.74 20.25
N LEU A 217 1.25 -6.02 19.04
CA LEU A 217 2.46 -6.85 18.87
C LEU A 217 3.68 -6.20 19.54
N GLU A 218 3.84 -4.86 19.43
CA GLU A 218 4.90 -4.13 20.12
C GLU A 218 4.77 -4.20 21.66
N ILE A 219 3.54 -4.08 22.18
CA ILE A 219 3.28 -4.10 23.63
C ILE A 219 3.56 -5.48 24.23
N VAL A 220 3.08 -6.55 23.59
CA VAL A 220 3.36 -7.91 24.08
C VAL A 220 4.81 -8.35 23.81
N GLY A 221 5.51 -7.65 22.93
CA GLY A 221 6.94 -7.77 22.66
C GLY A 221 7.36 -9.19 22.29
N ALA A 222 8.41 -9.70 22.92
CA ALA A 222 8.99 -11.02 22.62
C ALA A 222 7.99 -12.19 22.74
N ALA A 223 6.92 -12.03 23.54
CA ALA A 223 5.88 -13.07 23.65
C ALA A 223 5.15 -13.31 22.32
N SER A 224 5.08 -12.31 21.45
CA SER A 224 4.48 -12.45 20.10
C SER A 224 5.28 -13.36 19.18
N LYS A 225 6.57 -13.56 19.43
CA LYS A 225 7.51 -14.26 18.54
C LYS A 225 7.55 -13.70 17.11
N ILE A 226 7.19 -12.42 16.93
CA ILE A 226 7.15 -11.74 15.63
C ILE A 226 8.38 -10.84 15.46
N ASP A 227 8.96 -10.91 14.28
CA ASP A 227 9.99 -9.97 13.84
C ASP A 227 9.32 -8.67 13.35
N MET A 228 9.33 -7.66 14.21
CA MET A 228 8.68 -6.36 13.96
C MET A 228 9.29 -5.58 12.79
N LYS A 229 10.46 -6.00 12.26
CA LYS A 229 11.07 -5.36 11.08
C LYS A 229 10.62 -6.00 9.76
N HIS A 230 9.96 -7.15 9.83
CA HIS A 230 9.54 -7.93 8.68
C HIS A 230 8.03 -8.21 8.72
N ILE A 231 7.23 -7.13 8.83
CA ILE A 231 5.76 -7.18 8.74
C ILE A 231 5.35 -6.86 7.30
N GLY A 232 4.58 -7.76 6.69
CA GLY A 232 3.91 -7.54 5.42
C GLY A 232 2.40 -7.41 5.58
N ILE A 233 1.74 -6.81 4.60
CA ILE A 233 0.28 -6.77 4.48
C ILE A 233 -0.16 -7.13 3.06
N THR A 234 -1.27 -7.85 2.94
CA THR A 234 -1.88 -8.20 1.65
C THR A 234 -3.40 -8.29 1.75
N GLY A 235 -4.05 -8.22 0.62
CA GLY A 235 -5.48 -8.39 0.44
C GLY A 235 -5.85 -8.22 -1.02
N CYS A 236 -7.08 -8.60 -1.40
CA CYS A 236 -7.57 -8.49 -2.77
C CYS A 236 -8.85 -7.66 -2.86
N SER A 237 -9.03 -6.95 -3.97
CA SER A 237 -10.21 -6.12 -4.23
C SER A 237 -10.34 -5.01 -3.19
N TYR A 238 -11.49 -4.85 -2.51
CA TYR A 238 -11.62 -3.89 -1.41
C TYR A 238 -10.57 -4.11 -0.29
N ALA A 239 -10.21 -5.37 -0.03
CA ALA A 239 -9.13 -5.70 0.91
C ALA A 239 -7.73 -5.40 0.31
N GLY A 240 -7.59 -5.39 -1.02
CA GLY A 240 -6.40 -4.92 -1.72
C GLY A 240 -6.22 -3.41 -1.58
N LYS A 241 -7.31 -2.64 -1.68
CA LYS A 241 -7.32 -1.21 -1.34
C LYS A 241 -6.92 -1.02 0.13
N MET A 242 -7.52 -1.77 1.07
CA MET A 242 -7.21 -1.72 2.50
C MET A 242 -5.73 -2.03 2.79
N ALA A 243 -5.15 -3.03 2.11
CA ALA A 243 -3.74 -3.36 2.23
C ALA A 243 -2.86 -2.20 1.75
N LEU A 244 -3.19 -1.57 0.61
CA LEU A 244 -2.45 -0.43 0.09
C LEU A 244 -2.54 0.78 1.03
N TRP A 245 -3.74 1.15 1.49
CA TRP A 245 -3.95 2.23 2.45
C TRP A 245 -3.20 1.98 3.76
N SER A 246 -3.26 0.75 4.30
CA SER A 246 -2.54 0.40 5.53
C SER A 246 -1.02 0.46 5.34
N GLY A 247 -0.52 -0.07 4.23
CA GLY A 247 0.89 0.03 3.88
C GLY A 247 1.37 1.46 3.67
N ALA A 248 0.53 2.34 3.11
CA ALA A 248 0.83 3.75 2.93
C ALA A 248 0.88 4.52 4.26
N MET A 249 -0.05 4.23 5.18
CA MET A 249 -0.29 5.00 6.40
C MET A 249 0.38 4.44 7.67
N ASP A 250 1.00 3.26 7.61
CA ASP A 250 1.78 2.70 8.71
C ASP A 250 3.20 2.36 8.24
N GLU A 251 4.16 3.15 8.69
CA GLU A 251 5.54 3.07 8.24
C GLU A 251 6.32 1.88 8.85
N ARG A 252 5.69 1.10 9.73
CA ARG A 252 6.23 -0.15 10.29
C ARG A 252 6.00 -1.36 9.39
N ILE A 253 5.17 -1.22 8.35
CA ILE A 253 4.90 -2.29 7.37
C ILE A 253 6.00 -2.28 6.31
N ALA A 254 6.81 -3.34 6.27
CA ALA A 254 7.96 -3.47 5.38
C ALA A 254 7.58 -3.83 3.93
N LEU A 255 6.52 -4.63 3.76
CA LEU A 255 6.05 -5.12 2.47
C LEU A 255 4.53 -4.95 2.33
N THR A 256 4.11 -4.31 1.26
CA THR A 256 2.69 -4.23 0.86
C THR A 256 2.48 -4.97 -0.45
N ILE A 257 1.58 -5.95 -0.47
CA ILE A 257 1.15 -6.64 -1.69
C ILE A 257 -0.34 -6.34 -1.87
N ALA A 258 -0.65 -5.42 -2.78
CA ALA A 258 -2.02 -5.01 -3.09
C ALA A 258 -2.51 -5.77 -4.32
N GLN A 259 -3.36 -6.78 -4.13
CA GLN A 259 -3.93 -7.56 -5.23
C GLN A 259 -5.22 -6.91 -5.70
N GLU A 260 -5.29 -6.63 -6.99
CA GLU A 260 -6.48 -6.11 -7.69
C GLU A 260 -7.17 -4.94 -6.95
N PRO A 261 -6.40 -3.90 -6.53
CA PRO A 261 -6.95 -2.85 -5.68
C PRO A 261 -7.88 -1.86 -6.43
N GLY A 262 -7.80 -1.77 -7.74
CA GLY A 262 -8.69 -0.96 -8.58
C GLY A 262 -8.80 0.52 -8.21
N GLY A 263 -9.93 1.13 -8.54
CA GLY A 263 -10.28 2.51 -8.15
C GLY A 263 -10.41 2.65 -6.64
N GLY A 264 -9.95 3.77 -6.07
CA GLY A 264 -9.82 3.91 -4.62
C GLY A 264 -8.67 3.13 -3.99
N GLY A 265 -7.94 2.35 -4.82
CA GLY A 265 -6.69 1.69 -4.49
C GLY A 265 -5.55 2.22 -5.35
N ALA A 266 -5.01 1.42 -6.28
CA ALA A 266 -3.89 1.84 -7.10
C ALA A 266 -4.29 2.67 -8.34
N ALA A 267 -5.52 2.58 -8.82
CA ALA A 267 -5.94 3.24 -10.05
C ALA A 267 -6.16 4.75 -9.86
N ALA A 268 -5.45 5.56 -10.64
CA ALA A 268 -5.54 7.01 -10.58
C ALA A 268 -6.95 7.52 -10.98
N TRP A 269 -7.54 8.39 -10.17
CA TRP A 269 -8.89 8.92 -10.38
C TRP A 269 -9.03 9.69 -11.69
N ARG A 270 -8.05 10.54 -12.04
CA ARG A 270 -8.06 11.29 -13.32
C ARG A 270 -8.08 10.37 -14.53
N VAL A 271 -7.32 9.29 -14.48
CA VAL A 271 -7.25 8.33 -15.58
C VAL A 271 -8.54 7.52 -15.63
N SER A 272 -9.00 6.95 -14.51
CA SER A 272 -10.26 6.19 -14.43
C SER A 272 -11.45 6.97 -14.97
N GLN A 273 -11.52 8.29 -14.70
CA GLN A 273 -12.58 9.16 -15.20
C GLN A 273 -12.69 9.18 -16.72
N THR A 274 -11.61 8.85 -17.46
CA THR A 274 -11.60 8.82 -18.92
C THR A 274 -11.90 7.45 -19.53
N LEU A 275 -12.03 6.40 -18.72
CA LEU A 275 -12.10 5.00 -19.20
C LEU A 275 -13.53 4.43 -19.34
N GLY A 276 -14.56 5.21 -19.05
CA GLY A 276 -15.94 4.76 -19.23
C GLY A 276 -16.50 3.96 -18.04
N LYS A 277 -16.85 2.68 -18.22
CA LYS A 277 -17.55 1.87 -17.21
C LYS A 277 -16.61 1.17 -16.25
N VAL A 278 -15.76 1.91 -15.59
CA VAL A 278 -14.82 1.40 -14.57
C VAL A 278 -15.09 2.04 -13.23
N GLU A 279 -14.47 1.52 -12.17
CA GLU A 279 -14.50 2.16 -10.86
C GLU A 279 -13.75 3.51 -10.93
N ASN A 280 -14.48 4.60 -10.76
CA ASN A 280 -13.99 5.96 -10.68
C ASN A 280 -14.57 6.65 -9.44
N LEU A 281 -14.16 7.89 -9.16
CA LEU A 281 -14.58 8.61 -7.97
C LEU A 281 -16.11 8.74 -7.87
N GLY A 282 -16.82 8.90 -8.98
CA GLY A 282 -18.28 9.01 -9.00
C GLY A 282 -19.04 7.70 -8.87
N SER A 283 -18.37 6.53 -9.04
CA SER A 283 -18.99 5.20 -9.07
C SER A 283 -18.51 4.24 -7.99
N THR A 284 -17.45 4.59 -7.25
CA THR A 284 -16.97 3.80 -6.11
C THR A 284 -17.94 3.84 -4.92
N ASP A 285 -17.68 3.07 -3.88
CA ASP A 285 -18.55 3.04 -2.68
C ASP A 285 -18.31 4.27 -1.78
N GLU A 286 -19.37 5.04 -1.54
CA GLU A 286 -19.28 6.28 -0.77
C GLU A 286 -18.91 6.11 0.70
N HIS A 287 -19.17 4.94 1.32
CA HIS A 287 -18.86 4.69 2.71
C HIS A 287 -17.38 4.31 2.93
N TRP A 288 -16.70 3.91 1.86
CA TRP A 288 -15.25 3.62 1.93
C TRP A 288 -14.41 4.88 2.12
N PHE A 289 -14.93 6.02 1.66
CA PHE A 289 -14.26 7.31 1.66
C PHE A 289 -15.01 8.31 2.52
N MET A 290 -14.39 9.44 2.83
CA MET A 290 -15.05 10.48 3.61
C MET A 290 -16.19 11.15 2.83
N LYS A 291 -17.18 11.65 3.55
CA LYS A 291 -18.40 12.20 2.95
C LYS A 291 -18.13 13.34 1.96
N SER A 292 -17.22 14.24 2.27
CA SER A 292 -16.88 15.39 1.42
C SER A 292 -16.08 15.05 0.16
N MET A 293 -15.59 13.81 0.01
CA MET A 293 -14.88 13.39 -1.20
C MET A 293 -15.75 13.53 -2.46
N TRP A 294 -17.07 13.35 -2.31
CA TRP A 294 -18.02 13.46 -3.43
C TRP A 294 -18.14 14.86 -4.04
N ASP A 295 -17.70 15.91 -3.36
CA ASP A 295 -17.63 17.26 -3.92
C ASP A 295 -16.60 17.34 -5.07
N TRP A 296 -15.68 16.38 -5.13
CA TRP A 296 -14.59 16.30 -6.11
C TRP A 296 -14.88 15.38 -7.30
N LYS A 297 -16.06 14.77 -7.40
CA LYS A 297 -16.42 13.86 -8.50
C LYS A 297 -16.60 14.58 -9.83
N ASP A 298 -16.73 13.79 -10.89
CA ASP A 298 -17.01 14.22 -12.27
C ASP A 298 -15.93 15.22 -12.76
N ASP A 299 -16.30 16.38 -13.26
CA ASP A 299 -15.38 17.41 -13.77
C ASP A 299 -14.42 17.96 -12.70
N ASN A 300 -14.75 17.80 -11.43
CA ASN A 300 -13.91 18.28 -10.34
C ASN A 300 -12.74 17.34 -10.01
N VAL A 301 -12.70 16.11 -10.55
CA VAL A 301 -11.58 15.17 -10.35
C VAL A 301 -10.24 15.81 -10.78
N SER A 302 -10.26 16.60 -11.87
CA SER A 302 -9.07 17.32 -12.33
C SER A 302 -8.57 18.41 -11.37
N LYS A 303 -9.36 18.80 -10.37
CA LYS A 303 -9.00 19.80 -9.36
C LYS A 303 -8.41 19.20 -8.08
N LEU A 304 -8.47 17.87 -7.89
CA LEU A 304 -7.84 17.24 -6.75
C LEU A 304 -6.35 17.60 -6.68
N PRO A 305 -5.79 17.99 -5.53
CA PRO A 305 -4.37 18.32 -5.43
C PRO A 305 -3.45 17.10 -5.46
N TYR A 306 -4.01 15.90 -5.37
CA TYR A 306 -3.33 14.59 -5.35
C TYR A 306 -3.95 13.62 -6.36
N ASP A 307 -3.34 12.45 -6.52
CA ASP A 307 -3.95 11.27 -7.16
C ASP A 307 -3.31 9.98 -6.64
N HIS A 308 -3.83 8.81 -7.02
CA HIS A 308 -3.48 7.52 -6.42
C HIS A 308 -2.07 7.00 -6.71
N HIS A 309 -1.36 7.55 -7.69
CA HIS A 309 0.08 7.34 -7.82
C HIS A 309 0.83 7.87 -6.58
N GLU A 310 0.34 8.93 -5.93
CA GLU A 310 0.89 9.44 -4.68
C GLU A 310 0.52 8.55 -3.49
N LEU A 311 -0.67 7.94 -3.46
CA LEU A 311 -1.01 6.89 -2.49
C LEU A 311 -0.03 5.71 -2.59
N CYS A 312 0.22 5.20 -3.80
CA CYS A 312 1.25 4.19 -4.03
C CYS A 312 2.62 4.66 -3.56
N ALA A 313 3.02 5.88 -3.92
CA ALA A 313 4.31 6.48 -3.57
C ALA A 313 4.51 6.66 -2.06
N LEU A 314 3.45 6.82 -1.26
CA LEU A 314 3.53 6.88 0.20
C LEU A 314 4.19 5.64 0.82
N VAL A 315 4.11 4.49 0.16
CA VAL A 315 4.79 3.27 0.63
C VAL A 315 6.31 3.43 0.58
N CYS A 316 6.87 4.27 -0.32
CA CYS A 316 8.31 4.53 -0.40
C CYS A 316 8.87 5.11 0.93
N PRO A 317 9.95 4.55 1.48
CA PRO A 317 10.97 3.69 0.88
C PRO A 317 10.74 2.18 1.06
N ARG A 318 9.60 1.79 1.60
CA ARG A 318 9.24 0.40 1.88
C ARG A 318 8.87 -0.33 0.59
N ALA A 319 8.64 -1.63 0.66
CA ALA A 319 8.35 -2.41 -0.54
C ALA A 319 6.86 -2.41 -0.91
N LEU A 320 6.57 -2.25 -2.20
CA LEU A 320 5.23 -2.31 -2.78
C LEU A 320 5.22 -3.22 -4.00
N LEU A 321 4.30 -4.17 -4.02
CA LEU A 321 3.91 -4.93 -5.21
C LEU A 321 2.42 -4.73 -5.48
N VAL A 322 2.07 -4.25 -6.67
CA VAL A 322 0.69 -4.12 -7.11
C VAL A 322 0.40 -5.20 -8.15
N LEU A 323 -0.65 -5.97 -7.93
CA LEU A 323 -1.14 -6.97 -8.88
C LEU A 323 -2.48 -6.50 -9.45
N GLY A 324 -2.69 -6.63 -10.76
CA GLY A 324 -3.92 -6.25 -11.45
C GLY A 324 -4.45 -7.39 -12.31
N ASN A 325 -5.67 -7.21 -12.85
CA ASN A 325 -6.40 -8.22 -13.64
C ASN A 325 -7.17 -7.56 -14.78
N THR A 326 -6.62 -7.59 -15.99
CA THR A 326 -7.22 -6.96 -17.17
C THR A 326 -8.52 -7.63 -17.65
N ASP A 327 -8.86 -8.82 -17.16
CA ASP A 327 -10.15 -9.47 -17.45
C ASP A 327 -11.29 -8.95 -16.56
N TYR A 328 -10.98 -8.14 -15.56
CA TYR A 328 -11.99 -7.55 -14.68
C TYR A 328 -12.02 -6.02 -14.86
N GLU A 329 -12.66 -5.59 -15.95
CA GLU A 329 -12.69 -4.18 -16.44
C GLU A 329 -13.00 -3.15 -15.34
N TRP A 330 -13.84 -3.51 -14.37
CA TRP A 330 -14.21 -2.64 -13.25
C TRP A 330 -13.01 -2.06 -12.49
N LEU A 331 -11.89 -2.79 -12.43
CA LEU A 331 -10.69 -2.37 -11.68
C LEU A 331 -9.96 -1.18 -12.29
N ALA A 332 -10.25 -0.79 -13.54
CA ALA A 332 -9.56 0.30 -14.24
C ALA A 332 -8.05 0.08 -14.37
N ASP A 333 -7.63 -1.10 -14.85
CA ASP A 333 -6.20 -1.49 -14.86
C ASP A 333 -5.30 -0.56 -15.67
N GLU A 334 -5.81 0.13 -16.72
CA GLU A 334 -5.06 1.19 -17.39
C GLU A 334 -4.71 2.32 -16.42
N ALA A 335 -5.66 2.74 -15.57
CA ALA A 335 -5.41 3.77 -14.57
C ALA A 335 -4.45 3.26 -13.48
N GLY A 336 -4.54 1.97 -13.11
CA GLY A 336 -3.60 1.30 -12.22
C GLY A 336 -2.19 1.27 -12.79
N TYR A 337 -2.03 0.93 -14.06
CA TYR A 337 -0.76 0.92 -14.77
C TYR A 337 -0.09 2.30 -14.78
N VAL A 338 -0.82 3.32 -15.22
CA VAL A 338 -0.33 4.72 -15.23
C VAL A 338 0.13 5.13 -13.83
N SER A 339 -0.66 4.84 -12.82
CA SER A 339 -0.36 5.15 -11.42
C SER A 339 0.88 4.43 -10.92
N CYS A 340 1.03 3.14 -11.20
CA CYS A 340 2.21 2.35 -10.81
C CYS A 340 3.50 2.87 -11.46
N VAL A 341 3.46 3.19 -12.76
CA VAL A 341 4.62 3.78 -13.47
C VAL A 341 4.99 5.12 -12.84
N ALA A 342 4.01 5.99 -12.61
CA ALA A 342 4.23 7.30 -11.97
C ALA A 342 4.81 7.17 -10.55
N ALA A 343 4.24 6.31 -9.72
CA ALA A 343 4.70 6.07 -8.35
C ALA A 343 6.14 5.54 -8.33
N ARG A 344 6.48 4.62 -9.23
CA ARG A 344 7.81 3.99 -9.29
C ARG A 344 8.93 4.99 -9.51
N GLU A 345 8.68 6.12 -10.15
CA GLU A 345 9.65 7.21 -10.32
C GLU A 345 10.17 7.74 -8.96
N VAL A 346 9.38 7.60 -7.87
CA VAL A 346 9.83 8.00 -6.54
C VAL A 346 10.94 7.07 -6.03
N TRP A 347 10.78 5.76 -6.15
CA TRP A 347 11.83 4.80 -5.77
C TRP A 347 13.06 4.92 -6.68
N LYS A 348 12.84 5.08 -7.99
CA LYS A 348 13.91 5.28 -8.99
C LYS A 348 14.75 6.51 -8.68
N LYS A 349 14.12 7.63 -8.29
CA LYS A 349 14.83 8.86 -7.89
C LYS A 349 15.86 8.64 -6.78
N PHE A 350 15.60 7.67 -5.90
CA PHE A 350 16.46 7.39 -4.75
C PHE A 350 17.34 6.13 -4.93
N GLY A 351 17.31 5.50 -6.11
CA GLY A 351 18.13 4.32 -6.42
C GLY A 351 17.73 3.08 -5.62
N ILE A 352 16.43 2.92 -5.38
CA ILE A 352 15.81 1.80 -4.67
C ILE A 352 14.59 1.26 -5.44
N GLU A 353 14.62 1.35 -6.75
CA GLU A 353 13.55 0.92 -7.65
C GLU A 353 13.22 -0.58 -7.58
N ASP A 354 14.12 -1.36 -7.00
CA ASP A 354 13.93 -2.78 -6.69
C ASP A 354 12.93 -3.02 -5.55
N ARG A 355 12.45 -1.96 -4.87
CA ARG A 355 11.44 -2.03 -3.82
C ARG A 355 10.02 -1.78 -4.32
N MET A 356 9.84 -1.45 -5.61
CA MET A 356 8.52 -1.23 -6.19
C MET A 356 8.37 -1.98 -7.50
N GLY A 357 7.38 -2.90 -7.54
CA GLY A 357 7.00 -3.64 -8.73
C GLY A 357 5.49 -3.65 -8.96
N PHE A 358 5.11 -4.00 -10.17
CA PHE A 358 3.72 -4.25 -10.52
C PHE A 358 3.63 -5.37 -11.57
N SER A 359 2.52 -6.12 -11.49
CA SER A 359 2.20 -7.19 -12.43
C SER A 359 0.70 -7.15 -12.71
N ILE A 360 0.34 -6.63 -13.88
CA ILE A 360 -1.05 -6.41 -14.31
C ILE A 360 -1.31 -7.35 -15.49
N GLN A 361 -1.95 -8.48 -15.22
CA GLN A 361 -2.15 -9.56 -16.18
C GLN A 361 -3.60 -9.99 -16.20
N GLY A 362 -4.09 -10.47 -17.35
CA GLY A 362 -5.37 -11.17 -17.49
C GLY A 362 -5.21 -12.69 -17.42
N GLY A 363 -6.25 -13.41 -17.85
CA GLY A 363 -6.27 -14.87 -17.92
C GLY A 363 -6.68 -15.55 -16.63
N HIS A 364 -7.29 -14.83 -15.67
CA HIS A 364 -7.73 -15.40 -14.39
C HIS A 364 -8.98 -14.72 -13.82
N GLY A 365 -9.68 -15.41 -12.94
CA GLY A 365 -10.83 -14.84 -12.23
C GLY A 365 -10.40 -13.79 -11.18
N HIS A 366 -11.36 -12.91 -10.81
CA HIS A 366 -11.14 -11.89 -9.79
C HIS A 366 -10.66 -12.50 -8.46
N CYS A 367 -9.62 -11.94 -7.88
CA CYS A 367 -8.95 -12.43 -6.67
C CYS A 367 -8.34 -13.83 -6.77
N GLN A 368 -8.14 -14.35 -7.96
CA GLN A 368 -7.39 -15.58 -8.17
C GLN A 368 -5.97 -15.22 -8.63
N LEU A 369 -4.98 -15.56 -7.82
CA LEU A 369 -3.59 -15.36 -8.23
C LEU A 369 -3.22 -16.42 -9.29
N PRO A 370 -2.89 -16.03 -10.54
CA PRO A 370 -2.47 -16.99 -11.56
C PRO A 370 -1.05 -17.48 -11.27
N GLN A 371 -0.73 -18.71 -11.70
CA GLN A 371 0.60 -19.27 -11.47
C GLN A 371 1.73 -18.45 -12.12
N SER A 372 1.43 -17.69 -13.18
CA SER A 372 2.39 -16.77 -13.80
C SER A 372 2.89 -15.68 -12.86
N GLN A 373 2.09 -15.26 -11.89
CA GLN A 373 2.46 -14.24 -10.88
C GLN A 373 3.12 -14.83 -9.62
N TYR A 374 3.15 -16.16 -9.46
CA TYR A 374 3.76 -16.80 -8.28
C TYR A 374 5.23 -16.38 -8.07
N PRO A 375 6.12 -16.46 -9.09
CA PRO A 375 7.52 -16.09 -8.91
C PRO A 375 7.70 -14.63 -8.52
N GLU A 376 6.82 -13.74 -8.98
CA GLU A 376 6.86 -12.31 -8.69
C GLU A 376 6.51 -12.01 -7.24
N VAL A 377 5.42 -12.63 -6.75
CA VAL A 377 5.00 -12.53 -5.34
C VAL A 377 6.05 -13.17 -4.42
N GLU A 378 6.54 -14.35 -4.77
CA GLU A 378 7.58 -15.06 -4.01
C GLU A 378 8.87 -14.24 -3.91
N ALA A 379 9.31 -13.60 -5.00
CA ALA A 379 10.50 -12.75 -5.00
C ALA A 379 10.38 -11.58 -4.02
N PHE A 380 9.21 -10.90 -3.97
CA PHE A 380 8.98 -9.82 -3.00
C PHE A 380 8.95 -10.34 -1.56
N ILE A 381 8.29 -11.46 -1.29
CA ILE A 381 8.28 -12.10 0.03
C ILE A 381 9.71 -12.48 0.44
N ASP A 382 10.43 -13.15 -0.45
CA ASP A 382 11.79 -13.63 -0.19
C ASP A 382 12.75 -12.47 0.10
N LYS A 383 12.66 -11.37 -0.66
CA LYS A 383 13.55 -10.23 -0.47
C LYS A 383 13.21 -9.42 0.78
N PHE A 384 11.93 -9.05 0.94
CA PHE A 384 11.55 -8.03 1.92
C PHE A 384 11.05 -8.57 3.26
N LEU A 385 10.69 -9.85 3.33
CA LEU A 385 10.39 -10.50 4.61
C LEU A 385 11.47 -11.48 5.06
N LEU A 386 12.26 -12.04 4.15
CA LEU A 386 13.30 -13.02 4.48
C LEU A 386 14.73 -12.52 4.26
N GLY A 387 14.89 -11.31 3.69
CA GLY A 387 16.21 -10.71 3.46
C GLY A 387 17.06 -11.39 2.39
N LYS A 388 16.45 -12.13 1.45
CA LYS A 388 17.14 -12.76 0.32
C LYS A 388 17.48 -11.70 -0.74
N GLU A 389 18.66 -11.14 -0.63
CA GLU A 389 19.10 -10.01 -1.48
C GLU A 389 19.22 -10.35 -2.99
N ASP A 390 19.34 -11.61 -3.34
CA ASP A 390 19.44 -12.13 -4.71
C ASP A 390 18.09 -12.30 -5.41
N ALA A 391 16.97 -12.17 -4.71
CA ALA A 391 15.64 -12.22 -5.30
C ALA A 391 15.42 -11.04 -6.26
N ASN A 392 15.03 -11.34 -7.50
CA ASN A 392 14.76 -10.31 -8.52
C ASN A 392 13.37 -9.70 -8.32
N THR A 393 13.34 -8.45 -7.89
CA THR A 393 12.12 -7.68 -7.65
C THR A 393 11.95 -6.49 -8.62
N ILE A 394 12.77 -6.42 -9.67
CA ILE A 394 12.55 -5.50 -10.80
C ILE A 394 11.44 -6.09 -11.68
N ILE A 395 10.21 -5.84 -11.29
CA ILE A 395 9.01 -6.41 -11.91
C ILE A 395 8.16 -5.25 -12.44
N MET A 396 7.99 -5.20 -13.75
CA MET A 396 7.13 -4.25 -14.46
C MET A 396 6.39 -5.01 -15.57
N HIS A 397 5.57 -5.98 -15.14
CA HIS A 397 4.88 -6.87 -16.06
C HIS A 397 3.48 -6.33 -16.34
N VAL A 398 3.13 -6.18 -17.62
CA VAL A 398 1.81 -5.73 -18.03
C VAL A 398 1.26 -6.62 -19.14
N ASP A 399 -0.04 -6.71 -19.21
CA ASP A 399 -0.74 -7.33 -20.32
C ASP A 399 -0.50 -6.51 -21.60
N LYS A 400 -0.48 -7.20 -22.75
CA LYS A 400 -0.27 -6.58 -24.06
C LYS A 400 -1.28 -5.45 -24.38
N THR A 401 -2.47 -5.52 -23.83
CA THR A 401 -3.50 -4.50 -24.00
C THR A 401 -3.12 -3.15 -23.37
N LEU A 402 -2.12 -3.14 -22.49
CA LEU A 402 -1.62 -1.95 -21.80
C LEU A 402 -0.29 -1.42 -22.36
N GLU A 403 0.43 -2.20 -23.19
CA GLU A 403 1.75 -1.82 -23.71
C GLU A 403 1.74 -0.53 -24.56
N ASP A 404 0.65 -0.28 -25.30
CA ASP A 404 0.50 0.88 -26.21
C ASP A 404 -0.12 2.11 -25.51
N LYS A 405 -0.34 2.07 -24.19
CA LYS A 405 -0.98 3.17 -23.48
C LYS A 405 -0.05 4.37 -23.29
N GLU A 406 -0.57 5.55 -23.54
CA GLU A 406 0.19 6.80 -23.51
C GLU A 406 0.42 7.30 -22.09
N VAL A 407 1.22 6.55 -21.30
CA VAL A 407 1.51 6.91 -19.88
C VAL A 407 2.15 8.29 -19.78
N GLN A 408 3.06 8.64 -20.72
CA GLN A 408 3.81 9.90 -20.68
C GLN A 408 2.92 11.15 -20.68
N LYS A 409 1.74 11.10 -21.31
CA LYS A 409 0.82 12.24 -21.31
C LYS A 409 0.29 12.59 -19.91
N TRP A 410 0.19 11.58 -19.03
CA TRP A 410 -0.28 11.75 -17.67
C TRP A 410 0.79 12.22 -16.70
N ILE A 411 2.07 11.98 -17.02
CA ILE A 411 3.23 12.27 -16.16
C ILE A 411 4.29 13.12 -16.87
N PRO A 412 3.95 14.32 -17.40
CA PRO A 412 4.89 15.16 -18.14
C PRO A 412 6.10 15.62 -17.31
N TRP A 413 6.03 15.50 -15.98
CA TRP A 413 7.08 15.83 -15.03
C TRP A 413 8.16 14.73 -14.90
N ALA A 414 7.97 13.57 -15.47
CA ALA A 414 8.93 12.47 -15.52
C ALA A 414 9.26 12.09 -16.97
N GLN A 415 10.46 11.55 -17.17
CA GLN A 415 10.82 10.85 -18.42
C GLN A 415 10.85 9.36 -18.11
N VAL A 416 9.94 8.62 -18.72
CA VAL A 416 9.81 7.18 -18.49
C VAL A 416 10.47 6.44 -19.63
N ASP A 417 11.49 5.64 -19.32
CA ASP A 417 12.07 4.67 -20.25
C ASP A 417 11.36 3.34 -20.08
N PHE A 418 10.61 2.93 -21.08
CA PHE A 418 9.90 1.64 -21.13
C PHE A 418 10.78 0.47 -21.67
N LYS A 419 12.11 0.58 -21.56
CA LYS A 419 13.04 -0.44 -22.06
C LYS A 419 13.44 -1.43 -21.00
#